data_53d2fe61d1a2842454bfa05106b4d52e
#
_entry.id   53d2fe61d1a2842454bfa05106b4d52e
#
_cell.length_a   1.000
_cell.length_b   1.000
_cell.length_c   1.000
_cell.angle_alpha   90.00
_cell.angle_beta   90.00
_cell.angle_gamma   90.00
#
_symmetry.space_group_name_H-M   'P 1'
#
loop_
_entity.id
_entity.type
_entity.pdbx_description
1 polymer ?
#
loop_
_entity_poly.entity_id
_entity_poly.type
_entity_poly.pdbx_seq_one_letter_code
_entity_poly.pdbx_strand_id
1 'polypeptide(L)'
;MNYYSKKSVLLFLIVLLIQLNLFANDDNFNRISKLAQENNWHDLPINKIMLNIALEFVGTPYVGGTLDNNNVEKCTVFFDKFDCVTYFETVMAMAHCFKLKKYNTEDVTKAIEKSRYRNAKVTDYTSRLHYTSDWIYHNINNGNISDITNNLGGEKIKFNTYFMSKNPEKYNALKNSPDLVSVIHQQEMEINSRTYYYIPKSKIHLKMPEMKSCDIIALSTSVGGLDYSHIGFAFIDRDGNLRFLHASSSKKKVVLDGFLCDYLDNKKYDTGITVLRVNDFYTE
;
A
#
# COMPACT_ATOMS: atom_id res chain seq x y z
N MET A 1 27.68 -45.38 -1.19
CA MET A 1 28.23 -44.01 -1.11
C MET A 1 27.41 -43.11 -2.04
N ASN A 2 26.78 -42.03 -1.65
CA ASN A 2 26.13 -40.97 -2.43
C ASN A 2 24.68 -40.55 -2.03
N TYR A 3 24.19 -40.95 -0.85
CA TYR A 3 22.88 -40.38 -0.41
C TYR A 3 23.04 -39.07 0.42
N TYR A 4 24.17 -38.95 1.13
CA TYR A 4 24.48 -37.76 1.94
C TYR A 4 24.92 -36.54 1.11
N SER A 5 25.51 -36.75 -0.06
CA SER A 5 25.98 -35.68 -0.96
C SER A 5 24.84 -34.88 -1.58
N LYS A 6 23.73 -35.51 -1.97
CA LYS A 6 22.58 -34.83 -2.59
C LYS A 6 21.80 -33.96 -1.61
N LYS A 7 21.63 -34.40 -0.34
CA LYS A 7 20.97 -33.61 0.70
C LYS A 7 21.79 -32.39 1.10
N SER A 8 23.13 -32.54 1.20
CA SER A 8 24.03 -31.43 1.53
C SER A 8 24.08 -30.38 0.41
N VAL A 9 24.07 -30.80 -0.86
CA VAL A 9 24.02 -29.88 -2.00
C VAL A 9 22.68 -29.15 -2.06
N LEU A 10 21.57 -29.86 -1.82
CA LEU A 10 20.24 -29.24 -1.79
C LEU A 10 20.11 -28.22 -0.65
N LEU A 11 20.62 -28.55 0.55
CA LEU A 11 20.62 -27.65 1.69
C LEU A 11 21.47 -26.39 1.42
N PHE A 12 22.65 -26.58 0.80
CA PHE A 12 23.54 -25.48 0.42
C PHE A 12 22.90 -24.58 -0.63
N LEU A 13 22.19 -25.14 -1.64
CA LEU A 13 21.45 -24.39 -2.64
C LEU A 13 20.27 -23.63 -2.03
N ILE A 14 19.56 -24.23 -1.06
CA ILE A 14 18.45 -23.55 -0.35
C ILE A 14 19.00 -22.39 0.49
N VAL A 15 20.10 -22.58 1.22
CA VAL A 15 20.74 -21.50 2.01
C VAL A 15 21.25 -20.39 1.10
N LEU A 16 21.86 -20.74 -0.04
CA LEU A 16 22.33 -19.75 -1.03
C LEU A 16 21.18 -18.96 -1.65
N LEU A 17 20.05 -19.62 -1.97
CA LEU A 17 18.84 -18.97 -2.48
C LEU A 17 18.20 -18.04 -1.44
N ILE A 18 18.20 -18.44 -0.16
CA ILE A 18 17.72 -17.59 0.94
C ILE A 18 18.62 -16.37 1.10
N GLN A 19 19.93 -16.54 1.06
CA GLN A 19 20.88 -15.42 1.13
C GLN A 19 20.74 -14.48 -0.06
N LEU A 20 20.61 -14.98 -1.29
CA LEU A 20 20.40 -14.15 -2.49
C LEU A 20 19.12 -13.32 -2.41
N ASN A 21 18.04 -13.88 -1.86
CA ASN A 21 16.78 -13.13 -1.66
C ASN A 21 16.88 -12.06 -0.56
N LEU A 22 17.63 -12.32 0.51
CA LEU A 22 17.87 -11.32 1.56
C LEU A 22 18.72 -10.16 1.02
N PHE A 23 19.76 -10.43 0.24
CA PHE A 23 20.59 -9.40 -0.39
C PHE A 23 19.77 -8.54 -1.35
N ALA A 24 18.93 -9.14 -2.19
CA ALA A 24 18.10 -8.38 -3.15
C ALA A 24 17.08 -7.44 -2.49
N ASN A 25 16.53 -7.83 -1.33
CA ASN A 25 15.59 -6.97 -0.58
C ASN A 25 16.29 -5.72 -0.05
N ASP A 26 17.48 -5.86 0.50
CA ASP A 26 18.23 -4.74 1.08
C ASP A 26 18.91 -3.86 0.02
N ASP A 27 19.24 -4.41 -1.16
CA ASP A 27 19.91 -3.66 -2.24
C ASP A 27 19.09 -2.47 -2.73
N ASN A 28 17.79 -2.64 -2.98
CA ASN A 28 16.92 -1.52 -3.39
C ASN A 28 16.81 -0.47 -2.29
N PHE A 29 16.61 -0.87 -1.05
CA PHE A 29 16.55 0.06 0.07
C PHE A 29 17.85 0.86 0.21
N ASN A 30 19.01 0.18 0.18
CA ASN A 30 20.32 0.80 0.32
C ASN A 30 20.60 1.78 -0.82
N ARG A 31 20.29 1.40 -2.06
CA ARG A 31 20.43 2.25 -3.24
C ARG A 31 19.59 3.52 -3.12
N ILE A 32 18.32 3.40 -2.77
CA ILE A 32 17.39 4.52 -2.66
C ILE A 32 17.78 5.41 -1.46
N SER A 33 18.16 4.82 -0.33
CA SER A 33 18.66 5.55 0.85
C SER A 33 19.90 6.36 0.55
N LYS A 34 20.84 5.80 -0.22
CA LYS A 34 22.04 6.50 -0.68
C LYS A 34 21.67 7.69 -1.57
N LEU A 35 20.81 7.49 -2.57
CA LEU A 35 20.32 8.56 -3.44
C LEU A 35 19.64 9.68 -2.62
N ALA A 36 18.84 9.31 -1.62
CA ALA A 36 18.16 10.28 -0.78
C ALA A 36 19.13 11.15 0.04
N GLN A 37 20.21 10.54 0.55
CA GLN A 37 21.24 11.26 1.31
C GLN A 37 22.07 12.16 0.40
N GLU A 38 22.57 11.64 -0.73
CA GLU A 38 23.40 12.38 -1.68
C GLU A 38 22.69 13.61 -2.30
N ASN A 39 21.34 13.51 -2.46
CA ASN A 39 20.53 14.58 -3.04
C ASN A 39 19.73 15.37 -2.01
N ASN A 40 20.00 15.21 -0.71
CA ASN A 40 19.36 15.95 0.40
C ASN A 40 17.82 15.92 0.32
N TRP A 41 17.21 14.75 0.03
CA TRP A 41 15.76 14.65 -0.12
C TRP A 41 15.01 15.06 1.14
N HIS A 42 15.62 14.95 2.32
CA HIS A 42 15.02 15.40 3.58
C HIS A 42 14.62 16.89 3.60
N ASP A 43 15.19 17.73 2.74
CA ASP A 43 14.85 19.15 2.61
C ASP A 43 13.62 19.38 1.72
N LEU A 44 13.21 18.37 0.92
CA LEU A 44 12.08 18.46 0.00
C LEU A 44 10.74 18.34 0.76
N PRO A 45 9.63 18.87 0.20
CA PRO A 45 8.27 18.52 0.64
C PRO A 45 8.03 17.01 0.55
N ILE A 46 7.22 16.45 1.47
CA ILE A 46 7.01 15.00 1.59
C ILE A 46 6.55 14.35 0.28
N ASN A 47 5.66 14.98 -0.47
CA ASN A 47 5.18 14.47 -1.75
C ASN A 47 6.28 14.37 -2.81
N LYS A 48 7.32 15.19 -2.75
CA LYS A 48 8.50 15.10 -3.64
C LYS A 48 9.43 13.97 -3.24
N ILE A 49 9.63 13.76 -1.93
CA ILE A 49 10.38 12.61 -1.41
C ILE A 49 9.68 11.32 -1.85
N MET A 50 8.36 11.24 -1.63
CA MET A 50 7.54 10.09 -2.05
C MET A 50 7.67 9.84 -3.56
N LEU A 51 7.59 10.89 -4.38
CA LEU A 51 7.70 10.76 -5.83
C LEU A 51 9.06 10.19 -6.26
N ASN A 52 10.14 10.69 -5.68
CA ASN A 52 11.47 10.18 -5.97
C ASN A 52 11.58 8.69 -5.60
N ILE A 53 11.15 8.31 -4.39
CA ILE A 53 11.15 6.90 -3.95
C ILE A 53 10.26 6.03 -4.85
N ALA A 54 9.05 6.49 -5.15
CA ALA A 54 8.07 5.74 -5.95
C ALA A 54 8.59 5.43 -7.36
N LEU A 55 9.29 6.38 -7.98
CA LEU A 55 9.89 6.21 -9.31
C LEU A 55 11.08 5.25 -9.29
N GLU A 56 11.88 5.23 -8.21
CA GLU A 56 12.99 4.30 -8.05
C GLU A 56 12.54 2.83 -7.94
N PHE A 57 11.29 2.58 -7.58
CA PHE A 57 10.69 1.24 -7.56
C PHE A 57 10.04 0.84 -8.89
N VAL A 58 9.98 1.70 -9.91
CA VAL A 58 9.41 1.31 -11.22
C VAL A 58 10.17 0.12 -11.80
N GLY A 59 9.43 -0.91 -12.21
CA GLY A 59 10.00 -2.19 -12.66
C GLY A 59 10.08 -3.27 -11.60
N THR A 60 9.98 -2.95 -10.30
CA THR A 60 9.95 -3.94 -9.21
C THR A 60 8.79 -4.92 -9.39
N PRO A 61 9.01 -6.24 -9.24
CA PRO A 61 8.00 -7.27 -9.46
C PRO A 61 6.74 -7.12 -8.60
N TYR A 62 5.57 -7.43 -9.17
CA TYR A 62 4.31 -7.57 -8.44
C TYR A 62 4.18 -8.99 -7.88
N VAL A 63 3.98 -9.10 -6.56
CA VAL A 63 3.66 -10.38 -5.89
C VAL A 63 2.54 -10.13 -4.88
N GLY A 64 1.37 -10.71 -5.13
CA GLY A 64 0.22 -10.59 -4.20
C GLY A 64 0.30 -11.57 -3.03
N GLY A 65 -0.39 -11.24 -1.92
CA GLY A 65 -0.55 -12.12 -0.77
C GLY A 65 0.71 -12.33 0.06
N THR A 66 1.72 -11.47 -0.08
CA THR A 66 3.01 -11.61 0.63
C THR A 66 2.89 -11.49 2.14
N LEU A 67 1.86 -10.79 2.63
CA LEU A 67 1.60 -10.59 4.06
C LEU A 67 0.89 -11.78 4.72
N ASP A 68 0.28 -12.71 3.94
CA ASP A 68 -0.54 -13.81 4.45
C ASP A 68 0.21 -15.14 4.57
N ASN A 69 1.52 -15.13 4.34
CA ASN A 69 2.37 -16.32 4.36
C ASN A 69 2.92 -16.69 5.76
N ASN A 70 2.59 -15.94 6.80
CA ASN A 70 3.07 -16.17 8.14
C ASN A 70 2.00 -16.88 8.99
N ASN A 71 2.42 -17.88 9.78
CA ASN A 71 1.53 -18.54 10.75
C ASN A 71 1.18 -17.63 11.95
N VAL A 72 2.01 -16.64 12.21
CA VAL A 72 1.81 -15.62 13.25
C VAL A 72 1.91 -14.26 12.57
N GLU A 73 0.98 -13.36 12.89
CA GLU A 73 0.97 -12.01 12.34
C GLU A 73 2.23 -11.25 12.75
N LYS A 74 2.88 -10.61 11.79
CA LYS A 74 4.04 -9.75 12.01
C LYS A 74 4.12 -8.67 10.95
N CYS A 75 4.69 -7.54 11.29
CA CYS A 75 4.96 -6.48 10.33
C CYS A 75 6.11 -6.90 9.40
N THR A 76 5.76 -7.33 8.19
CA THR A 76 6.73 -7.70 7.15
C THR A 76 6.86 -6.55 6.15
N VAL A 77 8.08 -6.25 5.74
CA VAL A 77 8.43 -5.21 4.77
C VAL A 77 9.25 -5.80 3.63
N PHE A 78 8.95 -5.37 2.42
CA PHE A 78 9.65 -5.78 1.21
C PHE A 78 10.10 -4.54 0.44
N PHE A 79 11.29 -4.64 -0.21
CA PHE A 79 11.84 -3.62 -1.11
C PHE A 79 12.15 -4.20 -2.50
N ASP A 80 11.95 -5.51 -2.68
CA ASP A 80 12.25 -6.27 -3.91
C ASP A 80 11.00 -6.75 -4.66
N LYS A 81 9.82 -6.64 -4.03
CA LYS A 81 8.53 -7.05 -4.59
C LYS A 81 7.38 -6.35 -3.88
N PHE A 82 6.28 -6.12 -4.58
CA PHE A 82 5.11 -5.41 -4.05
C PHE A 82 3.81 -5.99 -4.58
N ASP A 83 2.75 -5.88 -3.76
CA ASP A 83 1.40 -5.68 -4.24
C ASP A 83 1.04 -4.18 -4.16
N CYS A 84 -0.21 -3.83 -4.49
CA CYS A 84 -0.62 -2.43 -4.50
C CYS A 84 -0.56 -1.77 -3.11
N VAL A 85 -0.85 -2.55 -2.05
CA VAL A 85 -0.85 -2.05 -0.66
C VAL A 85 0.56 -1.90 -0.14
N THR A 86 1.37 -2.94 -0.23
CA THR A 86 2.75 -2.92 0.27
C THR A 86 3.62 -1.88 -0.46
N TYR A 87 3.33 -1.60 -1.74
CA TYR A 87 4.01 -0.56 -2.49
C TYR A 87 3.78 0.84 -1.91
N PHE A 88 2.50 1.24 -1.78
CA PHE A 88 2.22 2.61 -1.33
C PHE A 88 2.62 2.82 0.14
N GLU A 89 2.43 1.83 1.01
CA GLU A 89 2.84 1.90 2.41
C GLU A 89 4.36 2.02 2.55
N THR A 90 5.13 1.25 1.77
CA THR A 90 6.60 1.31 1.80
C THR A 90 7.10 2.68 1.32
N VAL A 91 6.55 3.22 0.22
CA VAL A 91 6.92 4.57 -0.26
C VAL A 91 6.61 5.64 0.79
N MET A 92 5.42 5.60 1.39
CA MET A 92 5.02 6.55 2.43
C MET A 92 5.94 6.46 3.66
N ALA A 93 6.19 5.26 4.17
CA ALA A 93 7.04 5.06 5.35
C ALA A 93 8.48 5.48 5.11
N MET A 94 9.08 5.10 3.97
CA MET A 94 10.44 5.55 3.60
C MET A 94 10.52 7.08 3.51
N ALA A 95 9.52 7.72 2.90
CA ALA A 95 9.51 9.17 2.75
C ALA A 95 9.49 9.88 4.11
N HIS A 96 8.70 9.39 5.05
CA HIS A 96 8.69 9.92 6.42
C HIS A 96 10.02 9.70 7.14
N CYS A 97 10.58 8.49 7.06
CA CYS A 97 11.88 8.20 7.65
C CYS A 97 12.97 9.11 7.05
N PHE A 98 13.00 9.28 5.74
CA PHE A 98 13.99 10.13 5.07
C PHE A 98 13.81 11.61 5.41
N LYS A 99 12.57 12.09 5.54
CA LYS A 99 12.29 13.44 6.04
C LYS A 99 12.90 13.70 7.41
N LEU A 100 12.93 12.68 8.26
CA LEU A 100 13.54 12.69 9.61
C LEU A 100 15.02 12.28 9.62
N LYS A 101 15.68 12.15 8.47
CA LYS A 101 17.07 11.68 8.30
C LYS A 101 17.32 10.27 8.87
N LYS A 102 16.29 9.42 8.89
CA LYS A 102 16.37 8.02 9.32
C LYS A 102 16.47 7.13 8.09
N TYR A 103 17.63 6.50 7.90
CA TYR A 103 17.97 5.73 6.70
C TYR A 103 18.31 4.28 7.04
N ASN A 104 17.42 3.61 7.81
CA ASN A 104 17.56 2.19 8.14
C ASN A 104 16.21 1.47 8.04
N THR A 105 16.24 0.18 7.83
CA THR A 105 15.06 -0.65 7.61
C THR A 105 14.20 -0.83 8.87
N GLU A 106 14.80 -0.73 10.05
CA GLU A 106 14.08 -0.84 11.33
C GLU A 106 13.11 0.33 11.52
N ASP A 107 13.55 1.58 11.27
CA ASP A 107 12.68 2.75 11.34
C ASP A 107 11.55 2.69 10.30
N VAL A 108 11.84 2.23 9.08
CA VAL A 108 10.80 2.03 8.05
C VAL A 108 9.79 0.96 8.50
N THR A 109 10.24 -0.15 9.09
CA THR A 109 9.35 -1.18 9.63
C THR A 109 8.45 -0.64 10.72
N LYS A 110 8.99 0.15 11.66
CA LYS A 110 8.20 0.83 12.71
C LYS A 110 7.18 1.82 12.13
N ALA A 111 7.55 2.56 11.08
CA ALA A 111 6.64 3.48 10.41
C ALA A 111 5.49 2.74 9.70
N ILE A 112 5.78 1.60 9.06
CA ILE A 112 4.75 0.74 8.45
C ILE A 112 3.87 0.12 9.52
N GLU A 113 4.42 -0.35 10.65
CA GLU A 113 3.62 -0.90 11.75
C GLU A 113 2.61 0.13 12.27
N LYS A 114 3.04 1.39 12.47
CA LYS A 114 2.17 2.49 12.90
C LYS A 114 1.02 2.78 11.93
N SER A 115 1.22 2.60 10.63
CA SER A 115 0.20 2.91 9.62
C SER A 115 -0.67 1.71 9.23
N ARG A 116 -0.14 0.48 9.30
CA ARG A 116 -0.80 -0.76 8.84
C ARG A 116 -1.66 -1.41 9.91
N TYR A 117 -1.36 -1.17 11.19
CA TYR A 117 -2.00 -1.88 12.29
C TYR A 117 -2.81 -0.95 13.19
N ARG A 118 -3.92 -1.46 13.71
CA ARG A 118 -4.76 -0.77 14.71
C ARG A 118 -3.93 -0.43 15.94
N ASN A 119 -4.12 0.78 16.46
CA ASN A 119 -3.38 1.28 17.61
C ASN A 119 -1.85 1.24 17.44
N ALA A 120 -1.38 1.27 16.19
CA ALA A 120 0.05 1.25 15.84
C ALA A 120 0.80 0.04 16.42
N LYS A 121 0.13 -1.13 16.56
CA LYS A 121 0.71 -2.31 17.20
C LYS A 121 0.21 -3.61 16.57
N VAL A 122 1.16 -4.50 16.28
CA VAL A 122 0.86 -5.89 15.89
C VAL A 122 0.42 -6.68 17.12
N THR A 123 -0.74 -7.33 17.05
CA THR A 123 -1.20 -8.31 18.03
C THR A 123 -1.52 -9.64 17.36
N ASP A 124 -2.52 -9.68 16.53
CA ASP A 124 -2.95 -10.82 15.74
C ASP A 124 -3.41 -10.38 14.35
N TYR A 125 -3.94 -11.31 13.57
CA TYR A 125 -4.40 -11.05 12.20
C TYR A 125 -5.42 -9.91 12.11
N THR A 126 -6.30 -9.76 13.11
CA THR A 126 -7.37 -8.73 13.12
C THR A 126 -6.85 -7.34 13.46
N SER A 127 -5.63 -7.23 13.98
CA SER A 127 -4.98 -5.93 14.23
C SER A 127 -4.56 -5.24 12.94
N ARG A 128 -4.36 -5.97 11.83
CA ARG A 128 -4.05 -5.40 10.53
C ARG A 128 -5.27 -4.70 9.93
N LEU A 129 -5.09 -3.54 9.32
CA LEU A 129 -6.13 -2.77 8.64
C LEU A 129 -6.38 -3.37 7.25
N HIS A 130 -7.24 -4.38 7.17
CA HIS A 130 -7.45 -5.18 5.95
C HIS A 130 -8.23 -4.45 4.86
N TYR A 131 -9.20 -3.61 5.24
CA TYR A 131 -9.98 -2.80 4.32
C TYR A 131 -9.32 -1.43 4.12
N THR A 132 -9.24 -0.97 2.88
CA THR A 132 -8.63 0.33 2.58
C THR A 132 -9.37 1.48 3.24
N SER A 133 -10.69 1.43 3.33
CA SER A 133 -11.50 2.43 4.05
C SER A 133 -11.16 2.51 5.54
N ASP A 134 -10.84 1.38 6.15
CA ASP A 134 -10.44 1.32 7.55
C ASP A 134 -9.02 1.85 7.74
N TRP A 135 -8.12 1.52 6.82
CA TRP A 135 -6.77 2.10 6.78
C TRP A 135 -6.84 3.63 6.65
N ILE A 136 -7.69 4.15 5.76
CA ILE A 136 -7.93 5.60 5.57
C ILE A 136 -8.39 6.23 6.89
N TYR A 137 -9.41 5.66 7.52
CA TYR A 137 -9.97 6.20 8.75
C TYR A 137 -8.94 6.28 9.88
N HIS A 138 -8.19 5.21 10.11
CA HIS A 138 -7.18 5.17 11.17
C HIS A 138 -6.02 6.12 10.87
N ASN A 139 -5.55 6.20 9.62
CA ASN A 139 -4.44 7.07 9.26
C ASN A 139 -4.81 8.56 9.23
N ILE A 140 -6.07 8.91 8.96
CA ILE A 140 -6.58 10.29 9.16
C ILE A 140 -6.57 10.64 10.66
N ASN A 141 -7.11 9.76 11.51
CA ASN A 141 -7.16 9.99 12.96
C ASN A 141 -5.78 10.08 13.60
N ASN A 142 -4.80 9.37 13.05
CA ASN A 142 -3.40 9.43 13.49
C ASN A 142 -2.63 10.61 12.89
N GLY A 143 -3.26 11.47 12.06
CA GLY A 143 -2.62 12.62 11.44
C GLY A 143 -1.62 12.28 10.32
N ASN A 144 -1.58 11.04 9.85
CA ASN A 144 -0.64 10.59 8.80
C ASN A 144 -1.03 11.13 7.43
N ILE A 145 -2.33 11.21 7.16
CA ILE A 145 -2.91 11.61 5.88
C ILE A 145 -4.12 12.53 6.09
N SER A 146 -4.48 13.24 5.04
CA SER A 146 -5.72 14.02 4.92
C SER A 146 -6.54 13.53 3.74
N ASP A 147 -7.84 13.32 3.90
CA ASP A 147 -8.76 13.10 2.79
C ASP A 147 -9.06 14.44 2.12
N ILE A 148 -8.60 14.63 0.90
CA ILE A 148 -8.81 15.84 0.11
C ILE A 148 -9.93 15.66 -0.94
N THR A 149 -10.57 14.51 -0.98
CA THR A 149 -11.56 14.13 -1.99
C THR A 149 -12.73 15.11 -2.07
N ASN A 150 -13.25 15.50 -0.91
CA ASN A 150 -14.35 16.47 -0.86
C ASN A 150 -13.95 17.83 -1.45
N ASN A 151 -12.72 18.29 -1.21
CA ASN A 151 -12.20 19.55 -1.75
C ASN A 151 -12.05 19.52 -3.28
N LEU A 152 -11.91 18.31 -3.84
CA LEU A 152 -11.83 18.07 -5.29
C LEU A 152 -13.21 17.86 -5.93
N GLY A 153 -14.31 18.18 -5.24
CA GLY A 153 -15.67 18.00 -5.73
C GLY A 153 -16.22 16.57 -5.56
N GLY A 154 -15.66 15.82 -4.61
CA GLY A 154 -16.12 14.47 -4.29
C GLY A 154 -17.48 14.42 -3.63
N GLU A 155 -18.13 13.27 -3.74
CA GLU A 155 -19.45 12.95 -3.20
C GLU A 155 -19.34 11.99 -2.03
N LYS A 156 -20.34 11.97 -1.16
CA LYS A 156 -20.42 11.02 -0.05
C LYS A 156 -20.69 9.61 -0.56
N ILE A 157 -19.98 8.64 0.02
CA ILE A 157 -20.18 7.21 -0.22
C ILE A 157 -20.25 6.47 1.12
N LYS A 158 -21.08 5.42 1.17
CA LYS A 158 -21.08 4.42 2.24
C LYS A 158 -20.72 3.08 1.64
N PHE A 159 -19.82 2.37 2.29
CA PHE A 159 -19.48 1.01 1.91
C PHE A 159 -20.38 0.00 2.63
N ASN A 160 -20.52 -1.18 2.04
CA ASN A 160 -21.16 -2.34 2.63
C ASN A 160 -20.16 -3.50 2.59
N THR A 161 -19.20 -3.44 3.49
CA THR A 161 -18.13 -4.44 3.60
C THR A 161 -18.62 -5.65 4.37
N TYR A 162 -18.35 -6.84 3.84
CA TYR A 162 -18.65 -8.14 4.45
C TYR A 162 -17.83 -9.28 3.82
N PHE A 163 -16.86 -8.96 2.96
CA PHE A 163 -16.20 -9.97 2.14
C PHE A 163 -15.38 -10.95 2.96
N MET A 164 -14.62 -10.47 3.96
CA MET A 164 -13.76 -11.33 4.76
C MET A 164 -14.55 -12.21 5.74
N SER A 165 -15.52 -11.66 6.46
CA SER A 165 -16.33 -12.43 7.41
C SER A 165 -17.24 -13.45 6.72
N LYS A 166 -17.64 -13.21 5.47
CA LYS A 166 -18.47 -14.13 4.67
C LYS A 166 -17.68 -15.15 3.86
N ASN A 167 -16.37 -14.98 3.72
CA ASN A 167 -15.50 -15.89 2.97
C ASN A 167 -14.24 -16.25 3.77
N PRO A 168 -14.35 -16.70 5.04
CA PRO A 168 -13.19 -16.97 5.90
C PRO A 168 -12.27 -18.05 5.33
N GLU A 169 -12.81 -18.97 4.51
CA GLU A 169 -12.06 -20.04 3.85
C GLU A 169 -10.98 -19.53 2.87
N LYS A 170 -11.11 -18.29 2.41
CA LYS A 170 -10.11 -17.64 1.51
C LYS A 170 -8.89 -17.11 2.25
N TYR A 171 -8.93 -17.07 3.58
CA TYR A 171 -7.91 -16.49 4.43
C TYR A 171 -7.34 -17.53 5.39
N ASN A 172 -6.05 -17.84 5.28
CA ASN A 172 -5.41 -18.88 6.09
C ASN A 172 -5.60 -18.65 7.61
N ALA A 173 -5.58 -17.40 8.06
CA ALA A 173 -5.77 -17.05 9.45
C ALA A 173 -7.23 -17.19 9.93
N LEU A 174 -8.21 -17.05 9.04
CA LEU A 174 -9.63 -17.04 9.40
C LEU A 174 -10.33 -18.39 9.27
N LYS A 175 -9.91 -19.24 8.31
CA LYS A 175 -10.62 -20.47 7.91
C LYS A 175 -10.96 -21.43 9.06
N ASN A 176 -10.17 -21.43 10.14
CA ASN A 176 -10.37 -22.28 11.30
C ASN A 176 -10.45 -21.48 12.62
N SER A 177 -10.75 -20.20 12.55
CA SER A 177 -10.72 -19.27 13.69
C SER A 177 -12.00 -18.45 13.79
N PRO A 178 -13.12 -19.03 14.27
CA PRO A 178 -14.41 -18.34 14.37
C PRO A 178 -14.33 -17.04 15.19
N ASP A 179 -13.50 -17.01 16.23
CA ASP A 179 -13.30 -15.82 17.06
C ASP A 179 -12.72 -14.66 16.26
N LEU A 180 -11.68 -14.92 15.43
CA LEU A 180 -11.11 -13.89 14.55
C LEU A 180 -12.13 -13.43 13.50
N VAL A 181 -12.94 -14.36 12.95
CA VAL A 181 -14.03 -14.02 12.01
C VAL A 181 -15.04 -13.09 12.67
N SER A 182 -15.40 -13.33 13.94
CA SER A 182 -16.31 -12.47 14.70
C SER A 182 -15.75 -11.06 14.87
N VAL A 183 -14.46 -10.92 15.17
CA VAL A 183 -13.77 -9.62 15.27
C VAL A 183 -13.78 -8.91 13.91
N ILE A 184 -13.42 -9.60 12.82
CA ILE A 184 -13.47 -9.02 11.46
C ILE A 184 -14.89 -8.54 11.12
N HIS A 185 -15.92 -9.34 11.44
CA HIS A 185 -17.31 -8.94 11.21
C HIS A 185 -17.67 -7.64 11.95
N GLN A 186 -17.25 -7.50 13.20
CA GLN A 186 -17.47 -6.28 13.96
C GLN A 186 -16.76 -5.07 13.33
N GLN A 187 -15.53 -5.26 12.86
CA GLN A 187 -14.77 -4.21 12.12
C GLN A 187 -15.48 -3.81 10.82
N GLU A 188 -16.04 -4.77 10.08
CA GLU A 188 -16.86 -4.51 8.89
C GLU A 188 -18.12 -3.69 9.24
N MET A 189 -18.78 -3.97 10.36
CA MET A 189 -19.91 -3.15 10.82
C MET A 189 -19.50 -1.71 11.16
N GLU A 190 -18.34 -1.53 11.80
CA GLU A 190 -17.79 -0.21 12.10
C GLU A 190 -17.49 0.57 10.80
N ILE A 191 -16.85 -0.06 9.81
CA ILE A 191 -16.60 0.53 8.49
C ILE A 191 -17.92 0.98 7.85
N ASN A 192 -18.94 0.13 7.87
CA ASN A 192 -20.24 0.38 7.25
C ASN A 192 -21.03 1.52 7.93
N SER A 193 -20.73 1.82 9.20
CA SER A 193 -21.35 2.93 9.93
C SER A 193 -20.82 4.30 9.52
N ARG A 194 -19.62 4.35 8.94
CA ARG A 194 -18.91 5.59 8.57
C ARG A 194 -19.38 6.12 7.22
N THR A 195 -19.07 7.38 6.95
CA THR A 195 -19.25 8.03 5.65
C THR A 195 -17.88 8.43 5.11
N TYR A 196 -17.66 8.16 3.85
CA TYR A 196 -16.44 8.48 3.13
C TYR A 196 -16.74 9.41 1.95
N TYR A 197 -15.71 9.84 1.23
CA TYR A 197 -15.86 10.61 0.01
C TYR A 197 -15.20 9.91 -1.17
N TYR A 198 -15.77 10.06 -2.35
CA TYR A 198 -15.19 9.59 -3.60
C TYR A 198 -15.52 10.56 -4.74
N ILE A 199 -14.69 10.61 -5.76
CA ILE A 199 -14.98 11.30 -7.02
C ILE A 199 -15.49 10.24 -7.99
N PRO A 200 -16.76 10.32 -8.46
CA PRO A 200 -17.28 9.38 -9.43
C PRO A 200 -16.41 9.36 -10.71
N LYS A 201 -16.26 8.18 -11.31
CA LYS A 201 -15.47 7.96 -12.51
C LYS A 201 -15.77 8.98 -13.62
N SER A 202 -17.04 9.35 -13.81
CA SER A 202 -17.48 10.33 -14.81
C SER A 202 -17.05 11.77 -14.55
N LYS A 203 -16.55 12.06 -13.34
CA LYS A 203 -16.03 13.39 -12.94
C LYS A 203 -14.50 13.46 -12.92
N ILE A 204 -13.82 12.38 -13.24
CA ILE A 204 -12.36 12.33 -13.29
C ILE A 204 -11.91 12.79 -14.67
N HIS A 205 -11.13 13.85 -14.71
CA HIS A 205 -10.64 14.46 -15.94
C HIS A 205 -9.16 14.24 -16.14
N LEU A 206 -8.70 14.41 -17.37
CA LEU A 206 -7.29 14.30 -17.75
C LEU A 206 -6.40 15.25 -16.91
N LYS A 207 -6.91 16.44 -16.60
CA LYS A 207 -6.25 17.42 -15.73
C LYS A 207 -7.10 17.71 -14.51
N MET A 208 -6.50 17.57 -13.33
CA MET A 208 -7.08 17.92 -12.03
C MET A 208 -6.06 18.79 -11.28
N PRO A 209 -6.08 20.12 -11.48
CA PRO A 209 -4.97 21.02 -11.11
C PRO A 209 -4.68 21.08 -9.60
N GLU A 210 -5.67 20.77 -8.75
CA GLU A 210 -5.49 20.74 -7.30
C GLU A 210 -4.77 19.46 -6.80
N MET A 211 -4.67 18.43 -7.65
CA MET A 211 -3.95 17.20 -7.32
C MET A 211 -2.44 17.40 -7.47
N LYS A 212 -1.70 16.71 -6.63
CA LYS A 212 -0.23 16.68 -6.66
C LYS A 212 0.26 15.28 -6.96
N SER A 213 1.44 15.19 -7.58
CA SER A 213 2.13 13.89 -7.68
C SER A 213 2.33 13.31 -6.30
N CYS A 214 2.11 11.99 -6.17
CA CYS A 214 2.07 11.22 -4.94
C CYS A 214 0.90 11.53 -3.97
N ASP A 215 -0.16 12.24 -4.40
CA ASP A 215 -1.45 12.02 -3.75
C ASP A 215 -1.83 10.54 -3.91
N ILE A 216 -2.26 9.88 -2.85
CA ILE A 216 -2.66 8.47 -2.87
C ILE A 216 -4.04 8.39 -3.54
N ILE A 217 -4.19 7.48 -4.48
CA ILE A 217 -5.43 7.22 -5.22
C ILE A 217 -5.93 5.83 -4.85
N ALA A 218 -7.05 5.76 -4.14
CA ALA A 218 -7.76 4.51 -3.87
C ALA A 218 -8.96 4.38 -4.81
N LEU A 219 -9.05 3.26 -5.54
CA LEU A 219 -10.10 3.00 -6.53
C LEU A 219 -11.28 2.32 -5.86
N SER A 220 -12.41 3.05 -5.69
CA SER A 220 -13.65 2.49 -5.13
C SER A 220 -14.28 1.50 -6.09
N THR A 221 -14.93 0.45 -5.54
CA THR A 221 -15.47 -0.64 -6.37
C THR A 221 -16.93 -0.97 -6.04
N SER A 222 -17.65 -1.47 -7.06
CA SER A 222 -18.99 -2.04 -6.93
C SER A 222 -18.99 -3.55 -6.66
N VAL A 223 -17.85 -4.18 -6.49
CA VAL A 223 -17.76 -5.60 -6.12
C VAL A 223 -18.33 -5.79 -4.72
N GLY A 224 -19.35 -6.67 -4.61
CA GLY A 224 -20.06 -6.89 -3.35
C GLY A 224 -19.15 -7.27 -2.19
N GLY A 225 -19.28 -6.58 -1.07
CA GLY A 225 -18.54 -6.81 0.15
C GLY A 225 -17.15 -6.21 0.19
N LEU A 226 -16.69 -5.54 -0.87
CA LEU A 226 -15.44 -4.79 -0.92
C LEU A 226 -15.70 -3.28 -0.88
N ASP A 227 -14.70 -2.52 -0.44
CA ASP A 227 -14.67 -1.07 -0.44
C ASP A 227 -13.87 -0.52 -1.65
N TYR A 228 -12.62 -0.90 -1.74
CA TYR A 228 -11.71 -0.52 -2.82
C TYR A 228 -11.12 -1.76 -3.51
N SER A 229 -10.84 -1.62 -4.79
CA SER A 229 -10.27 -2.69 -5.64
C SER A 229 -8.76 -2.57 -5.78
N HIS A 230 -8.24 -1.33 -5.66
CA HIS A 230 -6.85 -1.04 -5.97
C HIS A 230 -6.41 0.29 -5.35
N ILE A 231 -5.09 0.48 -5.22
CA ILE A 231 -4.49 1.70 -4.68
C ILE A 231 -3.15 1.99 -5.36
N GLY A 232 -2.79 3.27 -5.48
CA GLY A 232 -1.54 3.73 -6.05
C GLY A 232 -1.39 5.24 -5.88
N PHE A 233 -0.62 5.88 -6.73
CA PHE A 233 -0.31 7.30 -6.66
C PHE A 233 -0.74 8.06 -7.91
N ALA A 234 -1.18 9.29 -7.74
CA ALA A 234 -1.24 10.27 -8.80
C ALA A 234 0.18 10.58 -9.30
N PHE A 235 0.34 10.70 -10.60
CA PHE A 235 1.53 11.28 -11.23
C PHE A 235 1.07 12.37 -12.19
N ILE A 236 1.48 13.60 -11.92
CA ILE A 236 1.20 14.74 -12.79
C ILE A 236 2.38 14.89 -13.75
N ASP A 237 2.15 14.66 -15.04
CA ASP A 237 3.17 14.77 -16.06
C ASP A 237 3.51 16.23 -16.41
N ARG A 238 4.45 16.45 -17.34
CA ARG A 238 4.93 17.81 -17.72
C ARG A 238 3.84 18.67 -18.35
N ASP A 239 2.82 18.05 -18.95
CA ASP A 239 1.70 18.73 -19.58
C ASP A 239 0.54 18.94 -18.59
N GLY A 240 0.70 18.53 -17.33
CA GLY A 240 -0.28 18.62 -16.26
C GLY A 240 -1.33 17.51 -16.31
N ASN A 241 -1.10 16.44 -17.07
CA ASN A 241 -2.06 15.33 -17.15
C ASN A 241 -1.89 14.36 -15.99
N LEU A 242 -3.01 13.85 -15.49
CA LEU A 242 -3.07 12.90 -14.40
C LEU A 242 -2.85 11.47 -14.90
N ARG A 243 -1.75 10.87 -14.48
CA ARG A 243 -1.39 9.48 -14.76
C ARG A 243 -1.38 8.65 -13.48
N PHE A 244 -1.30 7.31 -13.62
CA PHE A 244 -1.36 6.40 -12.50
C PHE A 244 -0.03 5.65 -12.29
N LEU A 245 0.58 5.83 -11.11
CA LEU A 245 1.80 5.15 -10.69
C LEU A 245 1.46 4.11 -9.63
N HIS A 246 1.57 2.82 -9.96
CA HIS A 246 1.10 1.76 -9.08
C HIS A 246 1.82 0.42 -9.27
N ALA A 247 1.68 -0.50 -8.30
CA ALA A 247 2.07 -1.90 -8.49
C ALA A 247 0.94 -2.64 -9.24
N SER A 248 1.17 -2.98 -10.50
CA SER A 248 0.17 -3.54 -11.41
C SER A 248 0.16 -5.06 -11.39
N SER A 249 -0.94 -5.67 -10.94
CA SER A 249 -1.12 -7.12 -10.99
C SER A 249 -1.18 -7.68 -12.42
N SER A 250 -1.71 -6.90 -13.38
CA SER A 250 -1.78 -7.29 -14.79
C SER A 250 -0.44 -7.18 -15.50
N LYS A 251 0.34 -6.11 -15.24
CA LYS A 251 1.67 -5.89 -15.80
C LYS A 251 2.78 -6.57 -15.00
N LYS A 252 2.45 -7.20 -13.86
CA LYS A 252 3.35 -7.96 -12.99
C LYS A 252 4.52 -7.17 -12.42
N LYS A 253 4.39 -5.84 -12.31
CA LYS A 253 5.42 -4.94 -11.78
C LYS A 253 4.86 -3.58 -11.39
N VAL A 254 5.66 -2.79 -10.68
CA VAL A 254 5.41 -1.36 -10.48
C VAL A 254 5.57 -0.64 -11.81
N VAL A 255 4.60 0.19 -12.18
CA VAL A 255 4.57 0.92 -13.46
C VAL A 255 4.06 2.35 -13.28
N LEU A 256 4.60 3.25 -14.08
CA LEU A 256 3.92 4.49 -14.45
C LEU A 256 3.02 4.17 -15.64
N ASP A 257 1.71 4.06 -15.38
CA ASP A 257 0.70 3.70 -16.39
C ASP A 257 0.25 4.93 -17.21
N GLY A 258 -0.67 4.74 -18.12
CA GLY A 258 -1.32 5.79 -18.90
C GLY A 258 -2.12 6.78 -18.06
N PHE A 259 -3.01 7.52 -18.70
CA PHE A 259 -3.89 8.45 -18.01
C PHE A 259 -4.84 7.72 -17.05
N LEU A 260 -5.09 8.30 -15.86
CA LEU A 260 -5.94 7.66 -14.86
C LEU A 260 -7.38 7.49 -15.33
N CYS A 261 -7.92 8.45 -16.09
CA CYS A 261 -9.26 8.33 -16.68
C CYS A 261 -9.35 7.11 -17.61
N ASP A 262 -8.40 6.94 -18.53
CA ASP A 262 -8.37 5.79 -19.47
C ASP A 262 -8.19 4.47 -18.72
N TYR A 263 -7.36 4.46 -17.67
CA TYR A 263 -7.19 3.29 -16.82
C TYR A 263 -8.52 2.86 -16.18
N LEU A 264 -9.26 3.82 -15.62
CA LEU A 264 -10.56 3.57 -14.99
C LEU A 264 -11.64 3.15 -16.00
N ASP A 265 -11.64 3.73 -17.21
CA ASP A 265 -12.60 3.38 -18.25
C ASP A 265 -12.53 1.91 -18.65
N ASN A 266 -11.35 1.33 -18.57
CA ASN A 266 -11.13 -0.10 -18.81
C ASN A 266 -11.45 -0.99 -17.59
N LYS A 267 -11.93 -0.43 -16.46
CA LYS A 267 -12.27 -1.17 -15.22
C LYS A 267 -13.77 -1.19 -14.99
N LYS A 268 -14.39 -2.34 -15.25
CA LYS A 268 -15.86 -2.50 -15.21
C LYS A 268 -16.47 -2.23 -13.84
N TYR A 269 -15.77 -2.62 -12.77
CA TYR A 269 -16.30 -2.58 -11.40
C TYR A 269 -15.81 -1.38 -10.60
N ASP A 270 -14.82 -0.64 -11.09
CA ASP A 270 -14.33 0.55 -10.40
C ASP A 270 -15.30 1.71 -10.64
N THR A 271 -15.70 2.37 -9.56
CA THR A 271 -16.78 3.37 -9.58
C THR A 271 -16.25 4.80 -9.52
N GLY A 272 -15.06 5.00 -8.99
CA GLY A 272 -14.41 6.30 -8.82
C GLY A 272 -13.14 6.21 -7.98
N ILE A 273 -12.70 7.34 -7.45
CA ILE A 273 -11.47 7.44 -6.65
C ILE A 273 -11.71 8.19 -5.34
N THR A 274 -11.00 7.79 -4.30
CA THR A 274 -10.73 8.60 -3.10
C THR A 274 -9.30 9.11 -3.18
N VAL A 275 -9.09 10.39 -2.87
CA VAL A 275 -7.80 11.07 -2.99
C VAL A 275 -7.31 11.49 -1.62
N LEU A 276 -6.15 10.97 -1.22
CA LEU A 276 -5.55 11.20 0.08
C LEU A 276 -4.21 11.88 -0.08
N ARG A 277 -3.91 12.84 0.78
CA ARG A 277 -2.61 13.51 0.80
C ARG A 277 -1.86 13.18 2.07
N VAL A 278 -0.61 12.76 1.93
CA VAL A 278 0.27 12.50 3.07
C VAL A 278 0.68 13.83 3.71
N ASN A 279 0.58 13.91 5.02
CA ASN A 279 0.91 15.11 5.78
C ASN A 279 2.43 15.23 5.99
N ASP A 280 2.96 16.45 5.94
CA ASP A 280 4.39 16.72 6.16
C ASP A 280 4.82 16.53 7.63
N PHE A 281 3.88 16.54 8.56
CA PHE A 281 4.16 16.47 9.99
C PHE A 281 3.74 15.11 10.54
N TYR A 282 4.72 14.34 11.01
CA TYR A 282 4.50 13.28 11.97
C TYR A 282 4.62 13.91 13.36
N THR A 283 3.58 13.84 14.16
CA THR A 283 3.74 13.93 15.61
C THR A 283 4.47 12.69 16.08
N GLU A 284 5.63 12.85 16.69
CA GLU A 284 6.42 11.78 17.31
C GLU A 284 5.61 11.01 18.38
#